data_b10606186b4dfec4a4a4615396f9c8de
#
_entry.id   b10606186b4dfec4a4a4615396f9c8de
#
_cell.length_a   1.000
_cell.length_b   1.000
_cell.length_c   1.000
_cell.angle_alpha   90.00
_cell.angle_beta   90.00
_cell.angle_gamma   90.00
#
_symmetry.space_group_name_H-M   'P 1'
#
loop_
_entity.id
_entity.type
_entity.pdbx_description
1 polymer ?
#
loop_
_entity_poly.entity_id
_entity_poly.type
_entity_poly.pdbx_seq_one_letter_code
_entity_poly.pdbx_strand_id
1 'polypeptide(L)'
;MKFVKRIVIYLAGLFFVALGVAFSVNSNLGVSPVNSLPYVVSRILGKDLGTCVTVIFIGYILIQILLLRKAFRPLDLAQILCSFAFGYFVDLTETLLGSFCLPGYPGRLVMLAISIFFVAFGICLYLDTDLIVIPMEGLTAAMNKTVFPKKAFHEVKVILDCTVVVVGIVLCFVFLGELQGIREGTVLCPCSVSYTHL
;
A
#
# COMPACT_ATOMS: atom_id res chain seq x y z
N MET A 1 -20.29 -17.55 6.44
CA MET A 1 -19.56 -18.02 5.23
C MET A 1 -18.57 -19.10 5.62
N LYS A 2 -18.36 -20.13 4.78
CA LYS A 2 -17.32 -21.17 5.04
C LYS A 2 -15.95 -20.48 5.01
N PHE A 3 -15.06 -20.80 5.94
CA PHE A 3 -13.73 -20.19 6.12
C PHE A 3 -12.93 -20.11 4.79
N VAL A 4 -12.99 -21.16 3.98
CA VAL A 4 -12.35 -21.22 2.66
C VAL A 4 -12.84 -20.09 1.72
N LYS A 5 -14.15 -19.77 1.73
CA LYS A 5 -14.70 -18.70 0.91
C LYS A 5 -14.14 -17.32 1.32
N ARG A 6 -13.94 -17.08 2.63
CA ARG A 6 -13.32 -15.86 3.14
C ARG A 6 -11.88 -15.70 2.66
N ILE A 7 -11.08 -16.79 2.72
CA ILE A 7 -9.69 -16.78 2.23
C ILE A 7 -9.65 -16.48 0.73
N VAL A 8 -10.51 -17.10 -0.08
CA VAL A 8 -10.53 -16.84 -1.53
C VAL A 8 -10.89 -15.40 -1.83
N ILE A 9 -11.89 -14.82 -1.15
CA ILE A 9 -12.26 -13.41 -1.32
C ILE A 9 -11.13 -12.50 -0.88
N TYR A 10 -10.46 -12.81 0.22
CA TYR A 10 -9.31 -12.07 0.73
C TYR A 10 -8.16 -12.03 -0.29
N LEU A 11 -7.77 -13.19 -0.82
CA LEU A 11 -6.71 -13.28 -1.84
C LEU A 11 -7.10 -12.55 -3.13
N ALA A 12 -8.37 -12.68 -3.55
CA ALA A 12 -8.87 -11.92 -4.70
C ALA A 12 -8.80 -10.40 -4.43
N GLY A 13 -9.16 -9.95 -3.23
CA GLY A 13 -9.02 -8.54 -2.83
C GLY A 13 -7.57 -8.05 -2.91
N LEU A 14 -6.60 -8.81 -2.36
CA LEU A 14 -5.18 -8.49 -2.46
C LEU A 14 -4.70 -8.43 -3.91
N PHE A 15 -5.16 -9.36 -4.75
CA PHE A 15 -4.82 -9.37 -6.18
C PHE A 15 -5.34 -8.11 -6.90
N PHE A 16 -6.58 -7.67 -6.63
CA PHE A 16 -7.11 -6.45 -7.22
C PHE A 16 -6.38 -5.20 -6.73
N VAL A 17 -5.98 -5.14 -5.45
CA VAL A 17 -5.13 -4.05 -4.96
C VAL A 17 -3.78 -4.05 -5.69
N ALA A 18 -3.14 -5.20 -5.86
CA ALA A 18 -1.87 -5.32 -6.57
C ALA A 18 -2.00 -4.90 -8.04
N LEU A 19 -3.09 -5.30 -8.71
CA LEU A 19 -3.39 -4.88 -10.07
C LEU A 19 -3.53 -3.35 -10.17
N GLY A 20 -4.22 -2.73 -9.21
CA GLY A 20 -4.30 -1.28 -9.12
C GLY A 20 -2.94 -0.61 -8.94
N VAL A 21 -2.05 -1.20 -8.12
CA VAL A 21 -0.67 -0.71 -7.95
C VAL A 21 0.07 -0.74 -9.28
N ALA A 22 0.02 -1.83 -10.04
CA ALA A 22 0.68 -1.95 -11.34
C ALA A 22 0.17 -0.88 -12.35
N PHE A 23 -1.15 -0.62 -12.41
CA PHE A 23 -1.70 0.48 -13.22
C PHE A 23 -1.20 1.86 -12.75
N SER A 24 -1.09 2.09 -11.44
CA SER A 24 -0.58 3.34 -10.86
C SER A 24 0.88 3.57 -11.26
N VAL A 25 1.73 2.55 -11.12
CA VAL A 25 3.14 2.58 -11.51
C VAL A 25 3.28 2.91 -13.01
N ASN A 26 2.55 2.20 -13.87
CA ASN A 26 2.62 2.38 -15.32
C ASN A 26 2.02 3.73 -15.79
N SER A 27 1.13 4.34 -15.01
CA SER A 27 0.59 5.67 -15.33
C SER A 27 1.65 6.78 -15.28
N ASN A 28 2.73 6.57 -14.50
CA ASN A 28 3.76 7.59 -14.21
C ASN A 28 3.21 8.90 -13.61
N LEU A 29 2.00 8.89 -13.03
CA LEU A 29 1.40 10.04 -12.34
C LEU A 29 1.54 9.99 -10.83
N GLY A 30 2.17 8.95 -10.30
CA GLY A 30 2.42 8.74 -8.89
C GLY A 30 1.74 7.48 -8.36
N VAL A 31 2.33 6.89 -7.33
CA VAL A 31 1.80 5.70 -6.64
C VAL A 31 1.10 6.07 -5.35
N SER A 32 0.24 5.18 -4.84
CA SER A 32 -0.43 5.41 -3.55
C SER A 32 0.60 5.58 -2.41
N PRO A 33 0.30 6.35 -1.34
CA PRO A 33 1.23 6.57 -0.23
C PRO A 33 1.78 5.28 0.37
N VAL A 34 0.94 4.25 0.52
CA VAL A 34 1.33 2.94 1.06
C VAL A 34 2.45 2.30 0.25
N ASN A 35 2.43 2.45 -1.07
CA ASN A 35 3.38 1.86 -2.00
C ASN A 35 4.49 2.83 -2.44
N SER A 36 4.44 4.12 -2.04
CA SER A 36 5.43 5.12 -2.43
C SER A 36 6.83 4.78 -1.91
N LEU A 37 6.94 4.41 -0.65
CA LEU A 37 8.22 4.03 -0.05
C LEU A 37 8.80 2.74 -0.66
N PRO A 38 8.05 1.62 -0.77
CA PRO A 38 8.50 0.42 -1.48
C PRO A 38 8.95 0.72 -2.92
N TYR A 39 8.20 1.55 -3.65
CA TYR A 39 8.53 1.91 -5.02
C TYR A 39 9.87 2.66 -5.11
N VAL A 40 10.09 3.66 -4.26
CA VAL A 40 11.34 4.41 -4.22
C VAL A 40 12.50 3.49 -3.87
N VAL A 41 12.34 2.61 -2.88
CA VAL A 41 13.37 1.64 -2.48
C VAL A 41 13.67 0.66 -3.61
N SER A 42 12.66 0.19 -4.36
CA SER A 42 12.87 -0.69 -5.52
C SER A 42 13.71 -0.02 -6.60
N ARG A 43 13.47 1.28 -6.85
CA ARG A 43 14.26 2.07 -7.82
C ARG A 43 15.70 2.30 -7.37
N ILE A 44 15.92 2.55 -6.09
CA ILE A 44 17.28 2.73 -5.52
C ILE A 44 18.07 1.42 -5.57
N LEU A 45 17.44 0.31 -5.20
CA LEU A 45 18.11 -0.99 -5.10
C LEU A 45 18.14 -1.77 -6.42
N GLY A 46 17.38 -1.36 -7.45
CA GLY A 46 17.22 -2.10 -8.69
C GLY A 46 16.60 -3.50 -8.47
N LYS A 47 15.69 -3.62 -7.49
CA LYS A 47 15.01 -4.87 -7.13
C LYS A 47 13.54 -4.82 -7.52
N ASP A 48 12.92 -6.00 -7.62
CA ASP A 48 11.49 -6.14 -7.92
C ASP A 48 10.65 -5.42 -6.87
N LEU A 49 9.57 -4.78 -7.31
CA LEU A 49 8.71 -3.97 -6.47
C LEU A 49 8.06 -4.80 -5.35
N GLY A 50 7.54 -5.99 -5.65
CA GLY A 50 6.89 -6.85 -4.65
C GLY A 50 7.86 -7.36 -3.58
N THR A 51 9.12 -7.61 -3.94
CA THR A 51 10.17 -7.92 -2.96
C THR A 51 10.37 -6.73 -2.01
N CYS A 52 10.45 -5.51 -2.52
CA CYS A 52 10.59 -4.31 -1.69
C CYS A 52 9.34 -4.04 -0.83
N VAL A 53 8.15 -4.27 -1.39
CA VAL A 53 6.87 -4.20 -0.63
C VAL A 53 6.90 -5.17 0.56
N THR A 54 7.30 -6.42 0.32
CA THR A 54 7.37 -7.43 1.39
C THR A 54 8.32 -7.01 2.50
N VAL A 55 9.54 -6.56 2.16
CA VAL A 55 10.55 -6.13 3.15
C VAL A 55 10.06 -4.92 3.97
N ILE A 56 9.50 -3.91 3.32
CA ILE A 56 8.98 -2.71 3.99
C ILE A 56 7.79 -3.07 4.89
N PHE A 57 6.90 -3.94 4.45
CA PHE A 57 5.77 -4.39 5.24
C PHE A 57 6.20 -5.19 6.47
N ILE A 58 7.24 -6.02 6.37
CA ILE A 58 7.86 -6.66 7.53
C ILE A 58 8.43 -5.60 8.49
N GLY A 59 9.07 -4.55 7.97
CA GLY A 59 9.52 -3.41 8.76
C GLY A 59 8.36 -2.74 9.53
N TYR A 60 7.20 -2.53 8.90
CA TYR A 60 6.01 -1.99 9.58
C TYR A 60 5.51 -2.93 10.69
N ILE A 61 5.53 -4.24 10.47
CA ILE A 61 5.16 -5.22 11.51
C ILE A 61 6.14 -5.16 12.69
N LEU A 62 7.44 -5.03 12.45
CA LEU A 62 8.43 -4.87 13.51
C LEU A 62 8.16 -3.61 14.35
N ILE A 63 7.84 -2.48 13.69
CA ILE A 63 7.46 -1.25 14.38
C ILE A 63 6.18 -1.46 15.20
N GLN A 64 5.17 -2.18 14.67
CA GLN A 64 3.97 -2.54 15.43
C GLN A 64 4.30 -3.32 16.70
N ILE A 65 5.19 -4.33 16.60
CA ILE A 65 5.63 -5.12 17.75
C ILE A 65 6.29 -4.24 18.81
N LEU A 66 7.16 -3.31 18.38
CA LEU A 66 7.84 -2.37 19.29
C LEU A 66 6.86 -1.41 19.98
N LEU A 67 5.84 -0.93 19.27
CA LEU A 67 4.83 -0.01 19.81
C LEU A 67 3.86 -0.71 20.75
N LEU A 68 3.32 -1.86 20.34
CA LEU A 68 2.29 -2.59 21.10
C LEU A 68 2.86 -3.41 22.23
N ARG A 69 4.12 -3.86 22.15
CA ARG A 69 4.79 -4.69 23.16
C ARG A 69 3.88 -5.84 23.65
N LYS A 70 3.42 -5.76 24.89
CA LYS A 70 2.54 -6.79 25.52
C LYS A 70 1.11 -6.82 24.94
N ALA A 71 0.68 -5.76 24.26
CA ALA A 71 -0.64 -5.69 23.63
C ALA A 71 -0.66 -6.24 22.19
N PHE A 72 0.48 -6.66 21.66
CA PHE A 72 0.58 -7.28 20.34
C PHE A 72 -0.06 -8.67 20.36
N ARG A 73 -0.93 -8.94 19.39
CA ARG A 73 -1.62 -10.24 19.29
C ARG A 73 -0.82 -11.17 18.38
N PRO A 74 -0.61 -12.46 18.76
CA PRO A 74 0.09 -13.42 17.89
C PRO A 74 -0.57 -13.59 16.51
N LEU A 75 -1.89 -13.37 16.41
CA LEU A 75 -2.62 -13.38 15.15
C LEU A 75 -2.17 -12.29 14.20
N ASP A 76 -1.62 -11.17 14.72
CA ASP A 76 -1.13 -10.09 13.87
C ASP A 76 0.17 -10.50 13.12
N LEU A 77 0.85 -11.58 13.54
CA LEU A 77 1.95 -12.19 12.77
C LEU A 77 1.49 -12.78 11.44
N ALA A 78 0.22 -13.11 11.31
CA ALA A 78 -0.32 -13.55 10.02
C ALA A 78 -0.26 -12.46 8.94
N GLN A 79 -0.04 -11.18 9.32
CA GLN A 79 0.29 -10.09 8.40
C GLN A 79 1.58 -10.38 7.59
N ILE A 80 2.51 -11.17 8.13
CA ILE A 80 3.72 -11.57 7.42
C ILE A 80 3.34 -12.41 6.19
N LEU A 81 2.45 -13.38 6.37
CA LEU A 81 1.96 -14.21 5.26
C LEU A 81 1.22 -13.36 4.22
N CYS A 82 0.41 -12.41 4.70
CA CYS A 82 -0.26 -11.43 3.85
C CYS A 82 0.75 -10.59 3.05
N SER A 83 1.85 -10.14 3.66
CA SER A 83 2.90 -9.36 3.02
C SER A 83 3.58 -10.14 1.88
N PHE A 84 3.88 -11.42 2.09
CA PHE A 84 4.42 -12.28 1.04
C PHE A 84 3.43 -12.49 -0.11
N ALA A 85 2.16 -12.78 0.21
CA ALA A 85 1.13 -12.98 -0.81
C ALA A 85 0.91 -11.69 -1.64
N PHE A 86 0.84 -10.54 -0.97
CA PHE A 86 0.67 -9.26 -1.64
C PHE A 86 1.89 -8.88 -2.49
N GLY A 87 3.12 -9.04 -1.96
CA GLY A 87 4.35 -8.82 -2.72
C GLY A 87 4.42 -9.70 -3.97
N TYR A 88 4.09 -10.99 -3.85
CA TYR A 88 4.01 -11.88 -4.99
C TYR A 88 2.99 -11.42 -6.05
N PHE A 89 1.80 -10.98 -5.61
CA PHE A 89 0.80 -10.45 -6.54
C PHE A 89 1.23 -9.15 -7.20
N VAL A 90 1.99 -8.29 -6.51
CA VAL A 90 2.54 -7.06 -7.09
C VAL A 90 3.52 -7.41 -8.21
N ASP A 91 4.48 -8.30 -7.98
CA ASP A 91 5.44 -8.74 -9.02
C ASP A 91 4.73 -9.44 -10.17
N LEU A 92 3.74 -10.28 -9.88
CA LEU A 92 2.93 -10.95 -10.90
C LEU A 92 2.18 -9.93 -11.78
N THR A 93 1.50 -8.97 -11.18
CA THR A 93 0.72 -7.97 -11.93
C THR A 93 1.60 -6.99 -12.69
N GLU A 94 2.77 -6.63 -12.15
CA GLU A 94 3.78 -5.84 -12.85
C GLU A 94 4.31 -6.59 -14.07
N THR A 95 4.58 -7.88 -13.95
CA THR A 95 5.00 -8.75 -15.06
C THR A 95 3.89 -8.90 -16.11
N LEU A 96 2.63 -9.07 -15.69
CA LEU A 96 1.47 -9.21 -16.58
C LEU A 96 1.17 -7.93 -17.37
N LEU A 97 1.24 -6.77 -16.74
CA LEU A 97 1.04 -5.49 -17.41
C LEU A 97 2.29 -5.06 -18.20
N GLY A 98 3.47 -5.52 -17.81
CA GLY A 98 4.75 -5.11 -18.41
C GLY A 98 4.87 -3.59 -18.49
N SER A 99 5.30 -3.09 -19.63
CA SER A 99 5.43 -1.65 -19.91
C SER A 99 4.17 -1.03 -20.54
N PHE A 100 2.98 -1.64 -20.33
CA PHE A 100 1.74 -1.11 -20.90
C PHE A 100 1.44 0.28 -20.35
N CYS A 101 1.53 1.29 -21.21
CA CYS A 101 1.23 2.67 -20.88
C CYS A 101 0.40 3.29 -22.01
N LEU A 102 -0.73 3.91 -21.66
CA LEU A 102 -1.51 4.65 -22.63
C LEU A 102 -0.79 5.96 -23.01
N PRO A 103 -0.74 6.28 -24.31
CA PRO A 103 -0.03 7.47 -24.79
C PRO A 103 -0.73 8.77 -24.35
N GLY A 104 0.07 9.80 -24.07
CA GLY A 104 -0.42 11.13 -23.72
C GLY A 104 -0.88 11.25 -22.26
N TYR A 105 -1.01 12.49 -21.81
CA TYR A 105 -1.46 12.82 -20.46
C TYR A 105 -2.90 12.32 -20.15
N PRO A 106 -3.88 12.45 -21.07
CA PRO A 106 -5.22 11.89 -20.85
C PRO A 106 -5.20 10.36 -20.64
N GLY A 107 -4.40 9.63 -21.43
CA GLY A 107 -4.27 8.19 -21.28
C GLY A 107 -3.72 7.78 -19.90
N ARG A 108 -2.73 8.52 -19.40
CA ARG A 108 -2.18 8.30 -18.05
C ARG A 108 -3.20 8.58 -16.95
N LEU A 109 -4.05 9.61 -17.11
CA LEU A 109 -5.15 9.89 -16.18
C LEU A 109 -6.19 8.76 -16.16
N VAL A 110 -6.52 8.19 -17.32
CA VAL A 110 -7.41 7.03 -17.41
C VAL A 110 -6.80 5.84 -16.66
N MET A 111 -5.50 5.57 -16.84
CA MET A 111 -4.80 4.50 -16.11
C MET A 111 -4.83 4.74 -14.60
N LEU A 112 -4.62 5.98 -14.14
CA LEU A 112 -4.71 6.34 -12.74
C LEU A 112 -6.13 6.14 -12.18
N ALA A 113 -7.16 6.51 -12.94
CA ALA A 113 -8.56 6.29 -12.55
C ALA A 113 -8.88 4.79 -12.44
N ILE A 114 -8.42 3.97 -13.38
CA ILE A 114 -8.53 2.51 -13.33
C ILE A 114 -7.80 1.95 -12.10
N SER A 115 -6.60 2.45 -11.81
CA SER A 115 -5.84 2.10 -10.61
C SER A 115 -6.64 2.35 -9.33
N ILE A 116 -7.18 3.56 -9.17
CA ILE A 116 -7.98 3.93 -7.99
C ILE A 116 -9.20 3.02 -7.86
N PHE A 117 -9.88 2.71 -8.97
CA PHE A 117 -11.02 1.79 -8.96
C PHE A 117 -10.62 0.39 -8.47
N PHE A 118 -9.54 -0.19 -9.00
CA PHE A 118 -9.10 -1.53 -8.58
C PHE A 118 -8.59 -1.56 -7.14
N VAL A 119 -7.88 -0.52 -6.69
CA VAL A 119 -7.45 -0.40 -5.30
C VAL A 119 -8.66 -0.33 -4.36
N ALA A 120 -9.63 0.56 -4.64
CA ALA A 120 -10.82 0.71 -3.82
C ALA A 120 -11.64 -0.58 -3.77
N PHE A 121 -11.87 -1.21 -4.93
CA PHE A 121 -12.60 -2.47 -5.03
C PHE A 121 -11.90 -3.60 -4.26
N GLY A 122 -10.58 -3.73 -4.42
CA GLY A 122 -9.79 -4.72 -3.69
C GLY A 122 -9.81 -4.50 -2.18
N ILE A 123 -9.71 -3.23 -1.72
CA ILE A 123 -9.83 -2.87 -0.31
C ILE A 123 -11.19 -3.29 0.25
N CYS A 124 -12.29 -2.97 -0.43
CA CYS A 124 -13.63 -3.40 -0.01
C CYS A 124 -13.72 -4.92 0.12
N LEU A 125 -13.17 -5.67 -0.85
CA LEU A 125 -13.21 -7.13 -0.82
C LEU A 125 -12.45 -7.74 0.36
N TYR A 126 -11.21 -7.29 0.63
CA TYR A 126 -10.44 -7.90 1.71
C TYR A 126 -10.90 -7.45 3.09
N LEU A 127 -11.37 -6.22 3.25
CA LEU A 127 -11.92 -5.73 4.52
C LEU A 127 -13.21 -6.46 4.92
N ASP A 128 -14.10 -6.74 3.96
CA ASP A 128 -15.35 -7.50 4.21
C ASP A 128 -15.09 -8.92 4.76
N THR A 129 -13.88 -9.41 4.62
CA THR A 129 -13.52 -10.74 5.16
C THR A 129 -13.21 -10.76 6.65
N ASP A 130 -12.91 -9.62 7.30
CA ASP A 130 -12.49 -9.51 8.70
C ASP A 130 -11.35 -10.49 9.09
N LEU A 131 -10.45 -10.81 8.14
CA LEU A 131 -9.37 -11.74 8.41
C LEU A 131 -8.13 -11.01 8.95
N ILE A 132 -7.37 -10.37 8.08
CA ILE A 132 -6.09 -9.75 8.41
C ILE A 132 -6.00 -8.42 7.67
N VAL A 133 -5.67 -7.36 8.39
CA VAL A 133 -5.40 -6.04 7.78
C VAL A 133 -3.99 -5.97 7.20
N ILE A 134 -3.81 -5.18 6.17
CA ILE A 134 -2.49 -4.90 5.59
C ILE A 134 -1.59 -4.24 6.64
N PRO A 135 -0.26 -4.54 6.67
CA PRO A 135 0.66 -4.04 7.70
C PRO A 135 0.65 -2.53 7.93
N MET A 136 0.40 -1.73 6.88
CA MET A 136 0.29 -0.28 7.00
C MET A 136 -0.92 0.14 7.85
N GLU A 137 -2.05 -0.52 7.68
CA GLU A 137 -3.26 -0.27 8.48
C GLU A 137 -3.09 -0.77 9.92
N GLY A 138 -2.43 -1.93 10.09
CA GLY A 138 -2.04 -2.44 11.40
C GLY A 138 -1.12 -1.46 12.15
N LEU A 139 -0.15 -0.86 11.46
CA LEU A 139 0.73 0.18 12.01
C LEU A 139 -0.07 1.42 12.40
N THR A 140 -1.02 1.85 11.57
CA THR A 140 -1.92 2.97 11.89
C THR A 140 -2.70 2.69 13.17
N ALA A 141 -3.28 1.50 13.30
CA ALA A 141 -4.01 1.08 14.50
C ALA A 141 -3.11 1.03 15.75
N ALA A 142 -1.87 0.55 15.60
CA ALA A 142 -0.89 0.52 16.67
C ALA A 142 -0.52 1.94 17.13
N MET A 143 -0.25 2.86 16.20
CA MET A 143 0.05 4.25 16.51
C MET A 143 -1.15 4.96 17.13
N ASN A 144 -2.36 4.70 16.66
CA ASN A 144 -3.57 5.27 17.25
C ASN A 144 -3.72 4.86 18.72
N LYS A 145 -3.47 3.59 19.05
CA LYS A 145 -3.57 3.09 20.44
C LYS A 145 -2.48 3.60 21.37
N THR A 146 -1.25 3.81 20.87
CA THR A 146 -0.08 4.05 21.72
C THR A 146 0.38 5.49 21.72
N VAL A 147 0.43 6.12 20.54
CA VAL A 147 1.01 7.47 20.35
C VAL A 147 -0.09 8.54 20.33
N PHE A 148 -1.20 8.26 19.66
CA PHE A 148 -2.28 9.23 19.44
C PHE A 148 -3.66 8.73 19.91
N PRO A 149 -3.85 8.36 21.21
CA PRO A 149 -5.08 7.74 21.67
C PRO A 149 -6.32 8.68 21.64
N LYS A 150 -6.09 9.98 21.46
CA LYS A 150 -7.15 10.99 21.38
C LYS A 150 -7.57 11.36 19.95
N LYS A 151 -6.82 10.90 18.95
CA LYS A 151 -7.11 11.19 17.55
C LYS A 151 -7.98 10.12 16.91
N ALA A 152 -8.77 10.51 15.92
CA ALA A 152 -9.50 9.54 15.12
C ALA A 152 -8.56 8.72 14.24
N PHE A 153 -8.96 7.48 13.91
CA PHE A 153 -8.12 6.57 13.10
C PHE A 153 -7.70 7.19 11.76
N HIS A 154 -8.62 7.88 11.08
CA HIS A 154 -8.33 8.53 9.79
C HIS A 154 -7.29 9.65 9.90
N GLU A 155 -7.27 10.42 10.99
CA GLU A 155 -6.27 11.46 11.21
C GLU A 155 -4.87 10.86 11.36
N VAL A 156 -4.76 9.77 12.14
CA VAL A 156 -3.48 9.05 12.32
C VAL A 156 -3.03 8.42 11.01
N LYS A 157 -3.97 7.91 10.21
CA LYS A 157 -3.65 7.37 8.88
C LYS A 157 -3.10 8.45 7.96
N VAL A 158 -3.71 9.62 7.89
CA VAL A 158 -3.20 10.75 7.09
C VAL A 158 -1.81 11.16 7.54
N ILE A 159 -1.56 11.25 8.85
CA ILE A 159 -0.23 11.58 9.40
C ILE A 159 0.80 10.54 8.96
N LEU A 160 0.47 9.25 9.05
CA LEU A 160 1.37 8.17 8.67
C LEU A 160 1.63 8.17 7.16
N ASP A 161 0.59 8.31 6.35
CA ASP A 161 0.69 8.39 4.89
C ASP A 161 1.57 9.58 4.45
N CYS A 162 1.37 10.75 5.04
CA CYS A 162 2.22 11.92 4.80
C CYS A 162 3.68 11.68 5.23
N THR A 163 3.89 11.03 6.37
CA THR A 163 5.25 10.72 6.85
C THR A 163 5.98 9.79 5.88
N VAL A 164 5.32 8.75 5.42
CA VAL A 164 5.88 7.78 4.45
C VAL A 164 6.22 8.47 3.13
N VAL A 165 5.33 9.33 2.64
CA VAL A 165 5.57 10.11 1.40
C VAL A 165 6.76 11.05 1.57
N VAL A 166 6.86 11.77 2.69
CA VAL A 166 8.00 12.67 2.97
C VAL A 166 9.31 11.89 3.03
N VAL A 167 9.33 10.74 3.70
CA VAL A 167 10.51 9.86 3.74
C VAL A 167 10.87 9.40 2.31
N GLY A 168 9.89 9.01 1.50
CA GLY A 168 10.09 8.66 0.09
C GLY A 168 10.70 9.80 -0.73
N ILE A 169 10.20 11.04 -0.55
CA ILE A 169 10.74 12.24 -1.21
C ILE A 169 12.20 12.46 -0.83
N VAL A 170 12.51 12.40 0.46
CA VAL A 170 13.90 12.58 0.96
C VAL A 170 14.83 11.53 0.36
N LEU A 171 14.40 10.26 0.33
CA LEU A 171 15.19 9.18 -0.27
C LEU A 171 15.39 9.38 -1.79
N CYS A 172 14.36 9.84 -2.51
CA CYS A 172 14.50 10.18 -3.93
C CYS A 172 15.56 11.26 -4.15
N PHE A 173 15.53 12.35 -3.40
CA PHE A 173 16.51 13.43 -3.55
C PHE A 173 17.93 13.01 -3.16
N VAL A 174 18.08 12.19 -2.11
CA VAL A 174 19.41 11.77 -1.62
C VAL A 174 20.07 10.76 -2.57
N PHE A 175 19.30 9.80 -3.11
CA PHE A 175 19.86 8.67 -3.85
C PHE A 175 19.64 8.74 -5.36
N LEU A 176 18.53 9.32 -5.83
CA LEU A 176 18.18 9.36 -7.25
C LEU A 176 18.40 10.75 -7.89
N GLY A 177 18.47 11.81 -7.08
CA GLY A 177 18.62 13.19 -7.56
C GLY A 177 17.37 13.77 -8.24
N GLU A 178 16.31 12.98 -8.41
CA GLU A 178 15.06 13.37 -9.06
C GLU A 178 13.85 12.70 -8.38
N LEU A 179 12.67 13.29 -8.51
CA LEU A 179 11.42 12.72 -7.98
C LEU A 179 10.91 11.62 -8.92
N GLN A 180 10.97 10.36 -8.47
CA GLN A 180 10.38 9.23 -9.17
C GLN A 180 9.23 8.63 -8.36
N GLY A 181 8.08 8.40 -9.01
CA GLY A 181 6.92 7.71 -8.42
C GLY A 181 6.10 8.53 -7.42
N ILE A 182 6.55 9.72 -7.03
CA ILE A 182 5.80 10.64 -6.15
C ILE A 182 5.43 11.86 -6.97
N ARG A 183 4.15 11.94 -7.38
CA ARG A 183 3.58 13.03 -8.19
C ARG A 183 2.17 13.37 -7.69
N GLU A 184 1.44 14.11 -8.51
CA GLU A 184 0.09 14.62 -8.21
C GLU A 184 -0.87 13.51 -7.73
N GLY A 185 -0.78 12.31 -8.33
CA GLY A 185 -1.60 11.15 -7.94
C GLY A 185 -1.33 10.65 -6.51
N THR A 186 -0.10 10.78 -6.01
CA THR A 186 0.25 10.38 -4.63
C THR A 186 -0.41 11.30 -3.60
N VAL A 187 -0.65 12.57 -3.94
CA VAL A 187 -1.33 13.54 -3.06
C VAL A 187 -2.84 13.40 -3.14
N LEU A 188 -3.39 13.02 -4.30
CA LEU A 188 -4.83 12.85 -4.50
C LEU A 188 -5.38 11.56 -3.86
N CYS A 189 -4.59 10.48 -3.82
CA CYS A 189 -4.99 9.19 -3.27
C CYS A 189 -5.44 9.24 -1.78
N PRO A 190 -4.72 9.91 -0.85
CA PRO A 190 -5.16 9.97 0.55
C PRO A 190 -6.51 10.67 0.73
N CYS A 191 -6.76 11.70 -0.09
CA CYS A 191 -8.03 12.43 -0.03
C CYS A 191 -9.22 11.58 -0.47
N SER A 192 -9.08 10.75 -1.52
CA SER A 192 -10.19 9.95 -2.05
C SER A 192 -10.49 8.72 -1.18
N VAL A 193 -9.47 8.06 -0.62
CA VAL A 193 -9.66 6.84 0.19
C VAL A 193 -10.11 7.15 1.62
N SER A 194 -9.70 8.29 2.19
CA SER A 194 -10.12 8.69 3.55
C SER A 194 -11.60 9.05 3.65
N TYR A 195 -12.25 9.46 2.55
CA TYR A 195 -13.68 9.80 2.54
C TYR A 195 -14.62 8.63 2.27
N THR A 196 -14.12 7.48 1.81
CA THR A 196 -14.97 6.30 1.52
C THR A 196 -15.18 5.37 2.72
N HIS A 197 -14.57 5.67 3.86
CA HIS A 197 -14.68 4.89 5.11
C HIS A 197 -15.37 5.65 6.27
N LEU A 198 -16.28 6.61 5.95
CA LEU A 198 -17.21 7.19 6.90
C LEU A 198 -18.56 6.48 6.86
#